data_209617a7af140a83f17bc6d5c8759b61
#
_entry.id   209617a7af140a83f17bc6d5c8759b61
#
_cell.length_a   1.000
_cell.length_b   1.000
_cell.length_c   1.000
_cell.angle_alpha   90.00
_cell.angle_beta   90.00
_cell.angle_gamma   90.00
#
_symmetry.space_group_name_H-M   'P 1'
#
loop_
_entity.id
_entity.type
_entity.pdbx_description
1 polymer ?
#
loop_
_entity_poly.entity_id
_entity_poly.type
_entity_poly.pdbx_seq_one_letter_code
_entity_poly.pdbx_strand_id
1 'polypeptide(L)'
;MRRGPFGPSVGLGICCQLAEYGVKLLCSLLLAQLLTQVMNGTLNSIYPWASGTLLLLVVSVGPLFLLRRAYERAVGRDGQRFRETLYAGIVSRELEVASRGELEVKLRRDTQAILKFLQRSCPQAVGGAVIWVGSALLLCHTNGRVGLLFFALNLVQLLPILVYETWTKRIHNETCQAEEADSAWLMEGYHGAHVLKSYGAQGWYLACFCKLEQAVMRWGYRAEGAVTVEDVVFKGIDSLLNYGSYVILGLFVLYGGLSAAKLPLLVLLAGTLFSSVNAVFTWWLERAEYQAACQRLHWMQREDVGETPEEPVLLSCAEVEKAFGDKRILSGISLDILRGEHVLLQGKNGSGKSTLLRILLGLERADAGIVLRCSDLAYALQEEAQTTLTVGELTEQLEKTPGMDSNALHRHLVGFQLTGCMEQPLAQLSGGQQKRFFLAAVLAKASQLLVLDEPTNHLDRESVAYLTQVLQDYPGAMLVCTHTAWTALRWDKILHMRGGVIGEE
;
A
#
# COMPACT_ATOMS: atom_id res chain seq x y z
N MET A 1 -7.82 3.37 17.68
CA MET A 1 -6.63 2.54 17.35
C MET A 1 -6.74 1.21 18.08
N ARG A 2 -7.47 0.23 17.54
CA ARG A 2 -7.46 -1.15 18.03
C ARG A 2 -6.08 -1.74 17.68
N ARG A 3 -5.48 -2.52 18.57
CA ARG A 3 -4.15 -3.14 18.51
C ARG A 3 -3.79 -3.51 17.06
N GLY A 4 -2.87 -2.75 16.44
CA GLY A 4 -2.46 -3.00 15.08
C GLY A 4 -1.81 -4.39 14.95
N PRO A 5 -1.86 -5.02 13.78
CA PRO A 5 -1.38 -6.39 13.55
C PRO A 5 0.12 -6.59 13.78
N PHE A 6 0.87 -5.54 14.11
CA PHE A 6 2.34 -5.52 14.19
C PHE A 6 2.93 -5.63 15.62
N GLY A 7 2.11 -5.85 16.65
CA GLY A 7 2.58 -5.90 18.03
C GLY A 7 3.70 -6.92 18.31
N PRO A 8 3.59 -8.18 17.82
CA PRO A 8 4.61 -9.20 18.09
C PRO A 8 5.96 -8.93 17.44
N SER A 9 5.99 -8.48 16.18
CA SER A 9 7.26 -8.20 15.46
C SER A 9 7.99 -7.01 16.06
N VAL A 10 7.28 -5.94 16.41
CA VAL A 10 7.86 -4.75 17.06
C VAL A 10 8.45 -5.09 18.42
N GLY A 11 7.70 -5.82 19.27
CA GLY A 11 8.18 -6.24 20.58
C GLY A 11 9.43 -7.10 20.52
N LEU A 12 9.43 -8.12 19.65
CA LEU A 12 10.62 -8.98 19.44
C LEU A 12 11.81 -8.19 18.88
N GLY A 13 11.58 -7.22 17.98
CA GLY A 13 12.64 -6.36 17.45
C GLY A 13 13.32 -5.53 18.55
N ILE A 14 12.54 -4.93 19.45
CA ILE A 14 13.06 -4.21 20.62
C ILE A 14 13.85 -5.16 21.53
N CYS A 15 13.31 -6.35 21.83
CA CYS A 15 13.99 -7.35 22.64
C CYS A 15 15.33 -7.79 22.02
N CYS A 16 15.41 -7.98 20.71
CA CYS A 16 16.64 -8.31 19.99
C CYS A 16 17.71 -7.24 20.22
N GLN A 17 17.37 -5.97 20.04
CA GLN A 17 18.31 -4.86 20.20
C GLN A 17 18.80 -4.72 21.65
N LEU A 18 17.89 -4.78 22.61
CA LEU A 18 18.24 -4.70 24.01
C LEU A 18 19.11 -5.88 24.44
N ALA A 19 18.86 -7.09 23.94
CA ALA A 19 19.69 -8.26 24.21
C ALA A 19 21.09 -8.12 23.62
N GLU A 20 21.22 -7.68 22.35
CA GLU A 20 22.50 -7.41 21.71
C GLU A 20 23.31 -6.35 22.48
N TYR A 21 22.62 -5.28 22.91
CA TYR A 21 23.25 -4.24 23.71
C TYR A 21 23.67 -4.75 25.09
N GLY A 22 22.83 -5.53 25.76
CA GLY A 22 23.13 -6.14 27.05
C GLY A 22 24.39 -7.02 27.00
N VAL A 23 24.54 -7.84 25.96
CA VAL A 23 25.76 -8.64 25.74
C VAL A 23 26.99 -7.76 25.53
N LYS A 24 26.89 -6.72 24.69
CA LYS A 24 27.99 -5.75 24.46
C LYS A 24 28.40 -5.05 25.77
N LEU A 25 27.42 -4.63 26.57
CA LEU A 25 27.66 -3.97 27.85
C LEU A 25 28.37 -4.92 28.84
N LEU A 26 27.90 -6.16 28.98
CA LEU A 26 28.52 -7.16 29.82
C LEU A 26 29.96 -7.49 29.42
N CYS A 27 30.19 -7.67 28.09
CA CYS A 27 31.53 -7.88 27.58
C CYS A 27 32.48 -6.70 27.90
N SER A 28 32.00 -5.47 27.77
CA SER A 28 32.84 -4.29 28.08
C SER A 28 33.13 -4.13 29.56
N LEU A 29 32.19 -4.48 30.45
CA LEU A 29 32.42 -4.52 31.89
C LEU A 29 33.46 -5.56 32.25
N LEU A 30 33.39 -6.76 31.71
CA LEU A 30 34.37 -7.82 31.92
C LEU A 30 35.75 -7.40 31.37
N LEU A 31 35.79 -6.77 30.21
CA LEU A 31 37.03 -6.24 29.61
C LEU A 31 37.65 -5.13 30.51
N ALA A 32 36.82 -4.24 31.04
CA ALA A 32 37.27 -3.20 31.95
C ALA A 32 37.87 -3.78 33.25
N GLN A 33 37.27 -4.84 33.79
CA GLN A 33 37.83 -5.56 34.95
C GLN A 33 39.13 -6.28 34.62
N LEU A 34 39.20 -6.93 33.47
CA LEU A 34 40.43 -7.57 32.98
C LEU A 34 41.58 -6.56 32.89
N LEU A 35 41.33 -5.39 32.28
CA LEU A 35 42.32 -4.31 32.21
C LEU A 35 42.76 -3.81 33.59
N THR A 36 41.84 -3.71 34.54
CA THR A 36 42.15 -3.35 35.93
C THR A 36 43.12 -4.34 36.58
N GLN A 37 42.92 -5.65 36.34
CA GLN A 37 43.79 -6.70 36.87
C GLN A 37 45.18 -6.69 36.20
N VAL A 38 45.22 -6.45 34.88
CA VAL A 38 46.49 -6.29 34.14
C VAL A 38 47.30 -5.12 34.69
N MET A 39 46.67 -3.96 34.94
CA MET A 39 47.33 -2.77 35.47
C MET A 39 47.82 -2.95 36.92
N ASN A 40 47.13 -3.78 37.70
CA ASN A 40 47.52 -4.09 39.08
C ASN A 40 48.62 -5.18 39.16
N GLY A 41 49.09 -5.72 38.03
CA GLY A 41 50.15 -6.71 37.96
C GLY A 41 49.75 -8.12 38.48
N THR A 42 48.48 -8.39 38.65
CA THR A 42 47.95 -9.67 39.18
C THR A 42 47.73 -10.69 38.05
N LEU A 43 48.82 -11.25 37.49
CA LEU A 43 48.75 -12.11 36.29
C LEU A 43 47.85 -13.35 36.47
N ASN A 44 47.83 -13.96 37.66
CA ASN A 44 47.04 -15.17 37.92
C ASN A 44 45.52 -14.94 37.89
N SER A 45 45.04 -13.70 38.06
CA SER A 45 43.64 -13.36 38.04
C SER A 45 43.13 -12.94 36.64
N ILE A 46 44.00 -12.87 35.65
CA ILE A 46 43.63 -12.48 34.24
C ILE A 46 42.84 -13.61 33.56
N TYR A 47 43.26 -14.85 33.73
CA TYR A 47 42.67 -16.02 33.06
C TYR A 47 41.15 -16.18 33.29
N PRO A 48 40.58 -16.05 34.52
CA PRO A 48 39.14 -16.19 34.71
C PRO A 48 38.34 -15.07 34.05
N TRP A 49 38.86 -13.84 33.96
CA TRP A 49 38.19 -12.73 33.29
C TRP A 49 38.23 -12.87 31.76
N ALA A 50 39.37 -13.29 31.22
CA ALA A 50 39.52 -13.53 29.77
C ALA A 50 38.66 -14.73 29.32
N SER A 51 38.67 -15.84 30.06
CA SER A 51 37.82 -17.00 29.79
C SER A 51 36.34 -16.68 29.97
N GLY A 52 35.97 -15.87 30.97
CA GLY A 52 34.60 -15.42 31.19
C GLY A 52 34.06 -14.58 30.03
N THR A 53 34.87 -13.65 29.50
CA THR A 53 34.46 -12.85 28.30
C THR A 53 34.29 -13.71 27.06
N LEU A 54 35.21 -14.63 26.82
CA LEU A 54 35.13 -15.56 25.69
C LEU A 54 33.91 -16.49 25.82
N LEU A 55 33.67 -17.05 27.00
CA LEU A 55 32.52 -17.90 27.30
C LEU A 55 31.20 -17.14 27.08
N LEU A 56 31.10 -15.91 27.58
CA LEU A 56 29.91 -15.06 27.38
C LEU A 56 29.63 -14.83 25.92
N LEU A 57 30.64 -14.50 25.10
CA LEU A 57 30.50 -14.31 23.66
C LEU A 57 29.99 -15.58 22.98
N VAL A 58 30.59 -16.73 23.27
CA VAL A 58 30.22 -18.02 22.65
C VAL A 58 28.79 -18.41 23.09
N VAL A 59 28.47 -18.33 24.38
CA VAL A 59 27.14 -18.73 24.89
C VAL A 59 26.04 -17.79 24.42
N SER A 60 26.32 -16.50 24.20
CA SER A 60 25.32 -15.53 23.78
C SER A 60 24.90 -15.69 22.30
N VAL A 61 25.74 -16.30 21.46
CA VAL A 61 25.45 -16.48 20.03
C VAL A 61 24.16 -17.28 19.79
N GLY A 62 23.99 -18.41 20.49
CA GLY A 62 22.82 -19.27 20.35
C GLY A 62 21.48 -18.57 20.67
N PRO A 63 21.32 -18.01 21.87
CA PRO A 63 20.11 -17.28 22.25
C PRO A 63 19.82 -16.07 21.33
N LEU A 64 20.84 -15.28 20.99
CA LEU A 64 20.69 -14.14 20.08
C LEU A 64 20.25 -14.59 18.68
N PHE A 65 20.82 -15.66 18.17
CA PHE A 65 20.41 -16.26 16.89
C PHE A 65 18.96 -16.73 16.92
N LEU A 66 18.55 -17.44 17.98
CA LEU A 66 17.16 -17.90 18.14
C LEU A 66 16.19 -16.73 18.24
N LEU A 67 16.54 -15.71 19.01
CA LEU A 67 15.73 -14.49 19.15
C LEU A 67 15.61 -13.74 17.82
N ARG A 68 16.72 -13.59 17.10
CA ARG A 68 16.73 -13.00 15.76
C ARG A 68 15.87 -13.78 14.76
N ARG A 69 15.98 -15.11 14.78
CA ARG A 69 15.15 -15.99 13.94
C ARG A 69 13.66 -15.89 14.31
N ALA A 70 13.32 -15.77 15.59
CA ALA A 70 11.95 -15.55 16.02
C ALA A 70 11.40 -14.21 15.53
N TYR A 71 12.20 -13.16 15.61
CA TYR A 71 11.89 -11.84 15.08
C TYR A 71 11.64 -11.87 13.57
N GLU A 72 12.54 -12.43 12.76
CA GLU A 72 12.36 -12.50 11.30
C GLU A 72 11.11 -13.32 10.90
N ARG A 73 10.78 -14.38 11.66
CA ARG A 73 9.53 -15.13 11.45
C ARG A 73 8.29 -14.31 11.80
N ALA A 74 8.35 -13.49 12.85
CA ALA A 74 7.25 -12.59 13.22
C ALA A 74 7.05 -11.50 12.16
N VAL A 75 8.14 -10.89 11.67
CA VAL A 75 8.14 -9.92 10.57
C VAL A 75 7.46 -10.49 9.34
N GLY A 76 7.83 -11.72 8.94
CA GLY A 76 7.23 -12.39 7.78
C GLY A 76 5.72 -12.61 7.94
N ARG A 77 5.28 -13.13 9.10
CA ARG A 77 3.86 -13.40 9.40
C ARG A 77 3.01 -12.12 9.44
N ASP A 78 3.50 -11.11 10.15
CA ASP A 78 2.78 -9.85 10.28
C ASP A 78 2.70 -9.13 8.92
N GLY A 79 3.77 -9.18 8.13
CA GLY A 79 3.80 -8.64 6.77
C GLY A 79 2.84 -9.37 5.81
N GLN A 80 2.73 -10.70 5.93
CA GLN A 80 1.77 -11.49 5.14
C GLN A 80 0.33 -11.12 5.50
N ARG A 81 -0.02 -11.11 6.80
CA ARG A 81 -1.35 -10.71 7.28
C ARG A 81 -1.75 -9.32 6.83
N PHE A 82 -0.81 -8.38 6.89
CA PHE A 82 -1.06 -7.01 6.42
C PHE A 82 -1.40 -6.98 4.93
N ARG A 83 -0.64 -7.69 4.10
CA ARG A 83 -0.92 -7.80 2.67
C ARG A 83 -2.26 -8.49 2.40
N GLU A 84 -2.56 -9.60 3.09
CA GLU A 84 -3.85 -10.30 2.96
C GLU A 84 -5.02 -9.37 3.29
N THR A 85 -4.94 -8.60 4.38
CA THR A 85 -5.98 -7.63 4.75
C THR A 85 -6.13 -6.52 3.70
N LEU A 86 -5.01 -6.06 3.15
CA LEU A 86 -4.97 -5.00 2.15
C LEU A 86 -5.55 -5.48 0.82
N TYR A 87 -5.16 -6.67 0.37
CA TYR A 87 -5.70 -7.29 -0.85
C TYR A 87 -7.18 -7.66 -0.71
N ALA A 88 -7.62 -8.16 0.45
CA ALA A 88 -9.03 -8.39 0.70
C ALA A 88 -9.85 -7.10 0.60
N GLY A 89 -9.33 -5.98 1.11
CA GLY A 89 -9.95 -4.67 0.97
C GLY A 89 -9.99 -4.15 -0.48
N ILE A 90 -9.00 -4.50 -1.30
CA ILE A 90 -8.96 -4.14 -2.72
C ILE A 90 -9.96 -4.96 -3.53
N VAL A 91 -9.99 -6.27 -3.30
CA VAL A 91 -10.89 -7.20 -4.03
C VAL A 91 -12.35 -6.96 -3.68
N SER A 92 -12.65 -6.57 -2.43
CA SER A 92 -14.01 -6.21 -2.02
C SER A 92 -14.51 -4.87 -2.60
N ARG A 93 -13.62 -4.09 -3.20
CA ARG A 93 -13.94 -2.80 -3.85
C ARG A 93 -13.44 -2.87 -5.27
N GLU A 94 -14.34 -2.76 -6.24
CA GLU A 94 -13.94 -2.52 -7.61
C GLU A 94 -13.33 -1.12 -7.69
N LEU A 95 -11.99 -1.10 -7.71
CA LEU A 95 -11.23 0.14 -7.77
C LEU A 95 -11.13 0.59 -9.22
N GLU A 96 -11.66 1.75 -9.51
CA GLU A 96 -11.26 2.51 -10.69
C GLU A 96 -9.81 2.94 -10.54
N VAL A 97 -8.93 2.14 -11.09
CA VAL A 97 -7.52 2.50 -11.19
C VAL A 97 -7.28 2.93 -12.62
N ALA A 98 -6.73 4.11 -12.78
CA ALA A 98 -6.40 4.70 -14.09
C ALA A 98 -5.51 3.77 -14.93
N SER A 99 -4.74 2.91 -14.30
CA SER A 99 -4.07 1.77 -14.91
C SER A 99 -3.76 0.68 -13.88
N ARG A 100 -3.97 -0.60 -14.26
CA ARG A 100 -3.65 -1.77 -13.40
C ARG A 100 -2.18 -1.78 -12.94
N GLY A 101 -1.27 -1.38 -13.82
CA GLY A 101 0.17 -1.32 -13.51
C GLY A 101 0.52 -0.25 -12.49
N GLU A 102 -0.15 0.89 -12.54
CA GLU A 102 0.04 1.98 -11.58
C GLU A 102 -0.39 1.56 -10.16
N LEU A 103 -1.50 0.84 -10.05
CA LEU A 103 -1.98 0.29 -8.78
C LEU A 103 -0.97 -0.70 -8.18
N GLU A 104 -0.45 -1.63 -8.99
CA GLU A 104 0.50 -2.64 -8.53
C GLU A 104 1.79 -1.99 -7.99
N VAL A 105 2.36 -1.04 -8.73
CA VAL A 105 3.58 -0.33 -8.34
C VAL A 105 3.35 0.50 -7.06
N LYS A 106 2.27 1.27 -7.00
CA LYS A 106 1.91 2.08 -5.81
C LYS A 106 1.66 1.20 -4.59
N LEU A 107 0.86 0.15 -4.73
CA LEU A 107 0.59 -0.79 -3.64
C LEU A 107 1.84 -1.48 -3.11
N ARG A 108 2.69 -1.94 -4.01
CA ARG A 108 3.94 -2.63 -3.63
C ARG A 108 4.89 -1.67 -2.90
N ARG A 109 5.08 -0.46 -3.40
CA ARG A 109 5.95 0.57 -2.82
C ARG A 109 5.43 1.04 -1.46
N ASP A 110 4.15 1.42 -1.39
CA ASP A 110 3.56 1.94 -0.16
C ASP A 110 3.47 0.86 0.93
N THR A 111 3.14 -0.38 0.56
CA THR A 111 3.16 -1.51 1.49
C THR A 111 4.57 -1.77 2.04
N GLN A 112 5.60 -1.70 1.19
CA GLN A 112 6.98 -1.88 1.63
C GLN A 112 7.43 -0.75 2.57
N ALA A 113 7.07 0.50 2.28
CA ALA A 113 7.39 1.65 3.14
C ALA A 113 6.75 1.50 4.54
N ILE A 114 5.47 1.10 4.60
CA ILE A 114 4.77 0.86 5.87
C ILE A 114 5.41 -0.29 6.65
N LEU A 115 5.68 -1.41 6.00
CA LEU A 115 6.28 -2.58 6.64
C LEU A 115 7.69 -2.27 7.14
N LYS A 116 8.51 -1.60 6.33
CA LYS A 116 9.86 -1.17 6.71
C LYS A 116 9.83 -0.29 7.95
N PHE A 117 8.98 0.73 7.95
CA PHE A 117 8.85 1.66 9.07
C PHE A 117 8.40 0.96 10.35
N LEU A 118 7.31 0.21 10.32
CA LEU A 118 6.74 -0.43 11.52
C LEU A 118 7.60 -1.59 12.05
N GLN A 119 8.16 -2.41 11.17
CA GLN A 119 8.87 -3.62 11.58
C GLN A 119 10.34 -3.42 11.85
N ARG A 120 10.99 -2.44 11.21
CA ARG A 120 12.43 -2.18 11.39
C ARG A 120 12.71 -0.86 12.10
N SER A 121 12.20 0.25 11.57
CA SER A 121 12.56 1.59 12.04
C SER A 121 11.99 1.88 13.43
N CYS A 122 10.73 1.51 13.69
CA CYS A 122 10.14 1.67 15.04
C CYS A 122 10.87 0.88 16.13
N PRO A 123 11.14 -0.44 16.00
CA PRO A 123 11.91 -1.18 16.99
C PRO A 123 13.31 -0.59 17.17
N GLN A 124 13.97 -0.18 16.10
CA GLN A 124 15.30 0.43 16.14
C GLN A 124 15.30 1.76 16.90
N ALA A 125 14.31 2.60 16.66
CA ALA A 125 14.20 3.88 17.36
C ALA A 125 13.92 3.71 18.84
N VAL A 126 12.98 2.83 19.19
CA VAL A 126 12.65 2.58 20.61
C VAL A 126 13.82 1.93 21.33
N GLY A 127 14.42 0.89 20.76
CA GLY A 127 15.62 0.25 21.32
C GLY A 127 16.80 1.23 21.41
N GLY A 128 17.03 2.01 20.35
CA GLY A 128 18.05 3.04 20.32
C GLY A 128 17.83 4.13 21.39
N ALA A 129 16.61 4.60 21.57
CA ALA A 129 16.28 5.58 22.62
C ALA A 129 16.55 5.05 24.03
N VAL A 130 16.18 3.80 24.31
CA VAL A 130 16.47 3.15 25.61
C VAL A 130 17.98 3.03 25.82
N ILE A 131 18.72 2.60 24.80
CA ILE A 131 20.16 2.47 24.85
C ILE A 131 20.82 3.84 25.04
N TRP A 132 20.34 4.87 24.34
CA TRP A 132 20.82 6.25 24.44
C TRP A 132 20.69 6.78 25.86
N VAL A 133 19.49 6.69 26.46
CA VAL A 133 19.24 7.12 27.83
C VAL A 133 20.10 6.31 28.82
N GLY A 134 20.13 4.99 28.65
CA GLY A 134 20.93 4.11 29.51
C GLY A 134 22.42 4.41 29.46
N SER A 135 22.97 4.63 28.25
CA SER A 135 24.39 4.97 28.06
C SER A 135 24.72 6.35 28.65
N ALA A 136 23.83 7.34 28.47
CA ALA A 136 24.00 8.68 29.05
C ALA A 136 24.03 8.63 30.61
N LEU A 137 23.08 7.92 31.19
CA LEU A 137 23.02 7.77 32.66
C LEU A 137 24.23 7.03 33.22
N LEU A 138 24.69 5.95 32.60
CA LEU A 138 25.89 5.22 32.98
C LEU A 138 27.16 6.05 32.85
N LEU A 139 27.28 6.82 31.76
CA LEU A 139 28.38 7.79 31.57
C LEU A 139 28.41 8.85 32.69
N CYS A 140 27.27 9.46 32.99
CA CYS A 140 27.17 10.45 34.06
C CYS A 140 27.46 9.83 35.43
N HIS A 141 27.05 8.58 35.68
CA HIS A 141 27.34 7.87 36.93
C HIS A 141 28.83 7.54 37.07
N THR A 142 29.50 7.16 35.99
CA THR A 142 30.93 6.80 36.05
C THR A 142 31.82 8.03 36.16
N ASN A 143 31.54 9.10 35.45
CA ASN A 143 32.18 10.41 35.54
C ASN A 143 31.25 11.52 35.03
N GLY A 144 30.67 12.30 35.96
CA GLY A 144 29.69 13.34 35.61
C GLY A 144 30.21 14.41 34.59
N ARG A 145 31.50 14.78 34.68
CA ARG A 145 32.08 15.76 33.77
C ARG A 145 32.19 15.22 32.33
N VAL A 146 32.65 13.97 32.20
CA VAL A 146 32.74 13.28 30.90
C VAL A 146 31.33 13.01 30.34
N GLY A 147 30.40 12.57 31.17
CA GLY A 147 29.03 12.31 30.77
C GLY A 147 28.33 13.57 30.24
N LEU A 148 28.44 14.70 30.92
CA LEU A 148 27.86 15.97 30.49
C LEU A 148 28.48 16.48 29.20
N LEU A 149 29.82 16.39 29.03
CA LEU A 149 30.51 16.80 27.83
C LEU A 149 30.04 15.97 26.62
N PHE A 150 29.97 14.65 26.76
CA PHE A 150 29.55 13.76 25.66
C PHE A 150 28.07 13.91 25.33
N PHE A 151 27.23 14.15 26.32
CA PHE A 151 25.82 14.47 26.09
C PHE A 151 25.67 15.78 25.28
N ALA A 152 26.43 16.82 25.64
CA ALA A 152 26.44 18.08 24.89
C ALA A 152 26.94 17.91 23.44
N LEU A 153 28.01 17.12 23.24
CA LEU A 153 28.54 16.80 21.90
C LEU A 153 27.53 16.00 21.08
N ASN A 154 26.78 15.11 21.72
CA ASN A 154 25.75 14.32 21.06
C ASN A 154 24.57 15.20 20.57
N LEU A 155 24.22 16.27 21.29
CA LEU A 155 23.20 17.22 20.83
C LEU A 155 23.65 17.95 19.53
N VAL A 156 24.95 18.19 19.34
CA VAL A 156 25.47 18.76 18.10
C VAL A 156 25.21 17.85 16.91
N GLN A 157 25.21 16.53 17.09
CA GLN A 157 24.90 15.56 16.04
C GLN A 157 23.46 15.67 15.52
N LEU A 158 22.55 16.27 16.29
CA LEU A 158 21.16 16.49 15.86
C LEU A 158 20.99 17.72 14.94
N LEU A 159 21.92 18.66 14.91
CA LEU A 159 21.79 19.90 14.13
C LEU A 159 21.63 19.66 12.62
N PRO A 160 22.39 18.78 11.96
CA PRO A 160 22.24 18.51 10.54
C PRO A 160 20.84 17.99 10.17
N ILE A 161 20.15 17.32 11.09
CA ILE A 161 18.80 16.75 10.88
C ILE A 161 17.81 17.84 10.49
N LEU A 162 17.84 18.96 11.21
CA LEU A 162 16.88 20.06 11.05
C LEU A 162 17.04 20.76 9.68
N VAL A 163 18.27 20.84 9.18
CA VAL A 163 18.56 21.50 7.90
C VAL A 163 18.24 20.57 6.72
N TYR A 164 18.52 19.29 6.88
CA TYR A 164 18.44 18.32 5.80
C TYR A 164 16.99 17.94 5.44
N GLU A 165 16.07 17.93 6.40
CA GLU A 165 14.68 17.49 6.20
C GLU A 165 13.96 18.28 5.10
N THR A 166 14.08 19.59 5.08
CA THR A 166 13.39 20.46 4.10
C THR A 166 13.92 20.27 2.68
N TRP A 167 15.23 20.08 2.55
CA TRP A 167 15.89 19.90 1.27
C TRP A 167 15.58 18.54 0.64
N THR A 168 15.64 17.47 1.43
CA THR A 168 15.37 16.10 0.98
C THR A 168 13.90 15.90 0.57
N LYS A 169 12.96 16.45 1.34
CA LYS A 169 11.52 16.38 1.00
C LYS A 169 11.23 16.96 -0.38
N ARG A 170 11.86 18.08 -0.73
CA ARG A 170 11.66 18.69 -2.05
C ARG A 170 12.20 17.80 -3.16
N ILE A 171 13.42 17.29 -3.03
CA ILE A 171 14.04 16.43 -4.03
C ILE A 171 13.23 15.14 -4.20
N HIS A 172 12.79 14.53 -3.09
CA HIS A 172 11.99 13.31 -3.11
C HIS A 172 10.66 13.50 -3.85
N ASN A 173 9.96 14.61 -3.60
CA ASN A 173 8.70 14.90 -4.28
C ASN A 173 8.88 15.07 -5.79
N GLU A 174 9.91 15.78 -6.22
CA GLU A 174 10.22 15.97 -7.65
C GLU A 174 10.63 14.66 -8.33
N THR A 175 11.37 13.80 -7.62
CA THR A 175 11.72 12.45 -8.13
C THR A 175 10.48 11.59 -8.30
N CYS A 176 9.57 11.56 -7.31
CA CYS A 176 8.34 10.81 -7.37
C CYS A 176 7.45 11.27 -8.53
N GLN A 177 7.29 12.58 -8.74
CA GLN A 177 6.51 13.12 -9.87
C GLN A 177 7.09 12.74 -11.22
N ALA A 178 8.42 12.76 -11.35
CA ALA A 178 9.09 12.35 -12.57
C ALA A 178 8.90 10.84 -12.85
N GLU A 179 9.04 9.99 -11.84
CA GLU A 179 8.81 8.54 -11.92
C GLU A 179 7.34 8.20 -12.26
N GLU A 180 6.37 8.94 -11.68
CA GLU A 180 4.96 8.78 -11.98
C GLU A 180 4.64 9.12 -13.44
N ALA A 181 5.20 10.23 -13.95
CA ALA A 181 5.01 10.63 -15.35
C ALA A 181 5.64 9.62 -16.32
N ASP A 182 6.83 9.09 -16.01
CA ASP A 182 7.52 8.08 -16.81
C ASP A 182 6.74 6.76 -16.85
N SER A 183 6.28 6.29 -15.70
CA SER A 183 5.49 5.06 -15.59
C SER A 183 4.15 5.18 -16.34
N ALA A 184 3.47 6.32 -16.26
CA ALA A 184 2.23 6.57 -16.97
C ALA A 184 2.46 6.53 -18.49
N TRP A 185 3.52 7.21 -18.97
CA TRP A 185 3.87 7.20 -20.40
C TRP A 185 4.22 5.81 -20.90
N LEU A 186 5.00 5.03 -20.13
CA LEU A 186 5.35 3.65 -20.47
C LEU A 186 4.11 2.77 -20.64
N MET A 187 3.13 2.88 -19.74
CA MET A 187 1.87 2.14 -19.80
C MET A 187 1.00 2.57 -20.97
N GLU A 188 0.91 3.87 -21.25
CA GLU A 188 0.18 4.38 -22.40
C GLU A 188 0.77 3.87 -23.72
N GLY A 189 2.11 3.82 -23.83
CA GLY A 189 2.80 3.25 -24.98
C GLY A 189 2.59 1.75 -25.13
N TYR A 190 2.54 1.01 -24.03
CA TYR A 190 2.25 -0.42 -24.05
C TYR A 190 0.82 -0.69 -24.55
N HIS A 191 -0.18 0.01 -24.02
CA HIS A 191 -1.57 -0.11 -24.48
C HIS A 191 -1.78 0.38 -25.91
N GLY A 192 -1.10 1.47 -26.28
CA GLY A 192 -1.17 2.05 -27.62
C GLY A 192 -0.19 1.46 -28.65
N ALA A 193 0.56 0.40 -28.33
CA ALA A 193 1.65 -0.11 -29.17
C ALA A 193 1.22 -0.48 -30.59
N HIS A 194 0.03 -1.07 -30.75
CA HIS A 194 -0.52 -1.41 -32.07
C HIS A 194 -0.89 -0.17 -32.88
N VAL A 195 -1.40 0.89 -32.23
CA VAL A 195 -1.72 2.17 -32.85
C VAL A 195 -0.45 2.89 -33.27
N LEU A 196 0.54 2.96 -32.39
CA LEU A 196 1.84 3.54 -32.71
C LEU A 196 2.51 2.85 -33.91
N LYS A 197 2.36 1.52 -34.00
CA LYS A 197 2.90 0.74 -35.12
C LYS A 197 2.12 1.00 -36.40
N SER A 198 0.78 1.09 -36.39
CA SER A 198 -0.05 1.32 -37.57
C SER A 198 0.15 2.70 -38.17
N TYR A 199 0.45 3.72 -37.36
CA TYR A 199 0.73 5.08 -37.82
C TYR A 199 2.23 5.37 -38.04
N GLY A 200 3.12 4.40 -37.82
CA GLY A 200 4.58 4.59 -37.95
C GLY A 200 5.17 5.60 -36.94
N ALA A 201 4.47 5.83 -35.80
CA ALA A 201 4.79 6.87 -34.82
C ALA A 201 5.79 6.44 -33.72
N GLN A 202 6.38 5.23 -33.83
CA GLN A 202 7.28 4.68 -32.79
C GLN A 202 8.48 5.59 -32.51
N GLY A 203 9.08 6.19 -33.57
CA GLY A 203 10.24 7.08 -33.41
C GLY A 203 9.91 8.35 -32.62
N TRP A 204 8.75 8.94 -32.88
CA TRP A 204 8.27 10.09 -32.12
C TRP A 204 8.01 9.72 -30.65
N TYR A 205 7.32 8.59 -30.42
CA TYR A 205 7.03 8.12 -29.07
C TYR A 205 8.30 7.86 -28.26
N LEU A 206 9.28 7.17 -28.83
CA LEU A 206 10.58 6.91 -28.20
C LEU A 206 11.34 8.21 -27.90
N ALA A 207 11.29 9.19 -28.80
CA ALA A 207 11.92 10.49 -28.56
C ALA A 207 11.29 11.24 -27.36
N CYS A 208 9.96 11.15 -27.20
CA CYS A 208 9.27 11.71 -26.03
C CYS A 208 9.62 10.93 -24.75
N PHE A 209 9.63 9.61 -24.80
CA PHE A 209 10.02 8.73 -23.69
C PHE A 209 11.45 9.03 -23.22
N CYS A 210 12.42 9.14 -24.15
CA CYS A 210 13.80 9.49 -23.79
C CYS A 210 13.94 10.85 -23.07
N LYS A 211 13.05 11.81 -23.36
CA LYS A 211 13.06 13.11 -22.64
C LYS A 211 12.57 12.96 -21.20
N LEU A 212 11.53 12.14 -20.99
CA LEU A 212 11.02 11.84 -19.65
C LEU A 212 12.05 11.06 -18.84
N GLU A 213 12.63 10.02 -19.41
CA GLU A 213 13.70 9.23 -18.80
C GLU A 213 14.90 10.09 -18.39
N GLN A 214 15.29 11.07 -19.22
CA GLN A 214 16.33 12.03 -18.84
C GLN A 214 15.93 12.94 -17.67
N ALA A 215 14.64 13.21 -17.48
CA ALA A 215 14.16 13.94 -16.31
C ALA A 215 14.21 13.06 -15.05
N VAL A 216 13.76 11.81 -15.14
CA VAL A 216 13.86 10.81 -14.06
C VAL A 216 15.31 10.62 -13.64
N MET A 217 16.22 10.41 -14.60
CA MET A 217 17.65 10.25 -14.33
C MET A 217 18.26 11.48 -13.65
N ARG A 218 17.90 12.69 -14.11
CA ARG A 218 18.41 13.94 -13.49
C ARG A 218 17.96 14.08 -12.03
N TRP A 219 16.71 13.82 -11.75
CA TRP A 219 16.18 13.88 -10.38
C TRP A 219 16.67 12.72 -9.53
N GLY A 220 16.79 11.52 -10.10
CA GLY A 220 17.39 10.35 -9.46
C GLY A 220 18.83 10.60 -9.02
N TYR A 221 19.68 11.15 -9.91
CA TYR A 221 21.05 11.51 -9.54
C TYR A 221 21.11 12.58 -8.45
N ARG A 222 20.18 13.54 -8.44
CA ARG A 222 20.10 14.55 -7.37
C ARG A 222 19.65 13.92 -6.05
N ALA A 223 18.71 12.98 -6.11
CA ALA A 223 18.23 12.27 -4.93
C ALA A 223 19.33 11.39 -4.33
N GLU A 224 20.02 10.60 -5.16
CA GLU A 224 21.17 9.80 -4.70
C GLU A 224 22.35 10.67 -4.23
N GLY A 225 22.60 11.78 -4.91
CA GLY A 225 23.58 12.77 -4.48
C GLY A 225 23.24 13.36 -3.12
N ALA A 226 21.97 13.66 -2.86
CA ALA A 226 21.50 14.12 -1.56
C ALA A 226 21.73 13.06 -0.47
N VAL A 227 21.34 11.81 -0.72
CA VAL A 227 21.57 10.68 0.19
C VAL A 227 23.06 10.47 0.44
N THR A 228 23.89 10.60 -0.60
CA THR A 228 25.34 10.46 -0.47
C THR A 228 25.95 11.58 0.38
N VAL A 229 25.52 12.83 0.18
CA VAL A 229 25.97 13.96 1.00
C VAL A 229 25.54 13.76 2.46
N GLU A 230 24.31 13.32 2.68
CA GLU A 230 23.83 12.94 4.02
C GLU A 230 24.74 11.90 4.66
N ASP A 231 24.95 10.78 3.98
CA ASP A 231 25.74 9.67 4.48
C ASP A 231 27.18 10.12 4.82
N VAL A 232 27.80 10.92 3.97
CA VAL A 232 29.15 11.44 4.17
C VAL A 232 29.19 12.42 5.34
N VAL A 233 28.25 13.36 5.42
CA VAL A 233 28.18 14.34 6.51
C VAL A 233 27.90 13.68 7.84
N PHE A 234 26.88 12.81 7.90
CA PHE A 234 26.54 12.10 9.14
C PHE A 234 27.61 11.13 9.57
N LYS A 235 28.11 10.27 8.68
CA LYS A 235 29.20 9.35 8.99
C LYS A 235 30.49 10.09 9.33
N GLY A 236 30.73 11.22 8.67
CA GLY A 236 31.85 12.09 8.97
C GLY A 236 31.78 12.69 10.40
N ILE A 237 30.62 13.24 10.76
CA ILE A 237 30.38 13.77 12.12
C ILE A 237 30.42 12.64 13.15
N ASP A 238 29.76 11.54 12.89
CA ASP A 238 29.77 10.36 13.79
C ASP A 238 31.19 9.84 14.02
N SER A 239 31.97 9.71 12.95
CA SER A 239 33.38 9.28 13.05
C SER A 239 34.24 10.31 13.81
N LEU A 240 34.05 11.57 13.54
CA LEU A 240 34.78 12.65 14.19
C LEU A 240 34.45 12.70 15.69
N LEU A 241 33.20 12.58 16.09
CA LEU A 241 32.77 12.53 17.46
C LEU A 241 33.22 11.23 18.15
N ASN A 242 33.18 10.12 17.46
CA ASN A 242 33.54 8.81 18.02
C ASN A 242 35.05 8.73 18.23
N TYR A 243 35.90 9.03 17.23
CA TYR A 243 37.37 9.07 17.39
C TYR A 243 37.82 10.22 18.24
N GLY A 244 37.17 11.40 18.16
CA GLY A 244 37.42 12.54 19.03
C GLY A 244 37.17 12.23 20.49
N SER A 245 36.13 11.37 20.77
CA SER A 245 35.86 10.90 22.14
C SER A 245 37.03 10.11 22.75
N TYR A 246 37.74 9.32 21.92
CA TYR A 246 38.92 8.56 22.40
C TYR A 246 40.06 9.51 22.79
N VAL A 247 40.30 10.55 22.00
CA VAL A 247 41.31 11.59 22.30
C VAL A 247 40.92 12.31 23.60
N ILE A 248 39.67 12.73 23.73
CA ILE A 248 39.15 13.41 24.92
C ILE A 248 39.31 12.52 26.17
N LEU A 249 38.92 11.26 26.08
CA LEU A 249 39.08 10.32 27.18
C LEU A 249 40.54 10.08 27.55
N GLY A 250 41.44 9.99 26.54
CA GLY A 250 42.88 9.90 26.73
C GLY A 250 43.45 11.10 27.47
N LEU A 251 43.04 12.32 27.09
CA LEU A 251 43.43 13.54 27.79
C LEU A 251 42.94 13.57 29.24
N PHE A 252 41.70 13.15 29.52
CA PHE A 252 41.17 13.03 30.89
C PHE A 252 41.98 12.05 31.75
N VAL A 253 42.51 10.97 31.18
CA VAL A 253 43.41 10.05 31.86
C VAL A 253 44.76 10.69 32.13
N LEU A 254 45.35 11.35 31.13
CA LEU A 254 46.66 12.01 31.28
C LEU A 254 46.66 13.10 32.35
N TYR A 255 45.59 13.90 32.43
CA TYR A 255 45.46 14.96 33.43
C TYR A 255 44.95 14.46 34.80
N GLY A 256 44.88 13.13 35.01
CA GLY A 256 44.49 12.51 36.29
C GLY A 256 43.03 12.61 36.65
N GLY A 257 42.19 13.04 35.74
CA GLY A 257 40.73 13.14 35.94
C GLY A 257 40.00 11.81 35.80
N LEU A 258 40.68 10.76 35.32
CA LEU A 258 40.07 9.45 35.05
C LEU A 258 41.09 8.34 35.27
N SER A 259 40.60 7.19 35.86
CA SER A 259 41.39 5.96 35.91
C SER A 259 41.44 5.26 34.56
N ALA A 260 42.65 4.93 34.08
CA ALA A 260 42.82 4.19 32.82
C ALA A 260 42.06 2.87 32.75
N ALA A 261 41.81 2.22 33.89
CA ALA A 261 41.02 1.00 33.99
C ALA A 261 39.56 1.17 33.54
N LYS A 262 39.00 2.39 33.61
CA LYS A 262 37.62 2.69 33.17
C LYS A 262 37.50 3.02 31.66
N LEU A 263 38.63 3.17 30.95
CA LEU A 263 38.65 3.53 29.54
C LEU A 263 37.79 2.63 28.63
N PRO A 264 37.88 1.28 28.71
CA PRO A 264 37.09 0.43 27.79
C PRO A 264 35.60 0.62 27.95
N LEU A 265 35.14 0.76 29.18
CA LEU A 265 33.73 0.99 29.49
C LEU A 265 33.26 2.35 28.95
N LEU A 266 34.05 3.40 29.19
CA LEU A 266 33.69 4.76 28.73
C LEU A 266 33.73 4.89 27.23
N VAL A 267 34.69 4.25 26.55
CA VAL A 267 34.78 4.17 25.08
C VAL A 267 33.53 3.49 24.51
N LEU A 268 33.12 2.35 25.07
CA LEU A 268 31.89 1.67 24.61
C LEU A 268 30.65 2.54 24.85
N LEU A 269 30.51 3.11 26.03
CA LEU A 269 29.36 3.95 26.38
C LEU A 269 29.29 5.20 25.49
N ALA A 270 30.42 5.84 25.18
CA ALA A 270 30.49 6.95 24.26
C ALA A 270 30.07 6.53 22.83
N GLY A 271 30.66 5.45 22.31
CA GLY A 271 30.31 4.92 20.99
C GLY A 271 28.85 4.51 20.86
N THR A 272 28.26 3.88 21.91
CA THR A 272 26.84 3.55 21.91
C THR A 272 25.93 4.76 22.03
N LEU A 273 26.36 5.80 22.77
CA LEU A 273 25.64 7.06 22.85
C LEU A 273 25.52 7.73 21.47
N PHE A 274 26.63 7.84 20.73
CA PHE A 274 26.64 8.45 19.39
C PHE A 274 25.89 7.61 18.36
N SER A 275 26.10 6.30 18.34
CA SER A 275 25.43 5.41 17.36
C SER A 275 23.92 5.29 17.56
N SER A 276 23.45 5.43 18.81
CA SER A 276 22.02 5.30 19.12
C SER A 276 21.17 6.45 18.56
N VAL A 277 21.76 7.64 18.39
CA VAL A 277 21.10 8.78 17.76
C VAL A 277 20.75 8.48 16.29
N ASN A 278 21.62 7.75 15.58
CA ASN A 278 21.39 7.40 14.20
C ASN A 278 20.10 6.56 14.02
N ALA A 279 19.74 5.70 14.97
CA ALA A 279 18.50 4.92 14.93
C ALA A 279 17.25 5.81 15.07
N VAL A 280 17.30 6.81 15.94
CA VAL A 280 16.20 7.78 16.10
C VAL A 280 16.09 8.67 14.86
N PHE A 281 17.22 9.04 14.29
CA PHE A 281 17.28 9.85 13.07
C PHE A 281 16.68 9.11 11.85
N THR A 282 17.10 7.88 11.61
CA THR A 282 16.54 7.06 10.52
C THR A 282 15.03 6.92 10.66
N TRP A 283 14.54 6.71 11.87
CA TRP A 283 13.10 6.66 12.14
C TRP A 283 12.40 7.99 11.80
N TRP A 284 13.02 9.13 12.15
CA TRP A 284 12.47 10.45 11.85
C TRP A 284 12.34 10.69 10.34
N LEU A 285 13.37 10.34 9.57
CA LEU A 285 13.36 10.47 8.10
C LEU A 285 12.31 9.58 7.45
N GLU A 286 12.26 8.30 7.83
CA GLU A 286 11.33 7.33 7.25
C GLU A 286 9.87 7.59 7.67
N ARG A 287 9.64 8.39 8.72
CA ARG A 287 8.29 8.79 9.15
C ARG A 287 7.53 9.55 8.08
N ALA A 288 8.19 10.39 7.30
CA ALA A 288 7.55 11.17 6.25
C ALA A 288 7.03 10.26 5.12
N GLU A 289 7.85 9.30 4.68
CA GLU A 289 7.47 8.30 3.67
C GLU A 289 6.32 7.41 4.18
N TYR A 290 6.41 6.96 5.43
CA TYR A 290 5.34 6.20 6.09
C TYR A 290 4.01 6.99 6.13
N GLN A 291 4.03 8.26 6.52
CA GLN A 291 2.82 9.09 6.57
C GLN A 291 2.22 9.29 5.18
N ALA A 292 3.03 9.55 4.17
CA ALA A 292 2.57 9.66 2.79
C ALA A 292 1.96 8.35 2.27
N ALA A 293 2.60 7.21 2.54
CA ALA A 293 2.07 5.89 2.19
C ALA A 293 0.75 5.59 2.91
N CYS A 294 0.63 5.93 4.20
CA CYS A 294 -0.61 5.78 4.95
C CYS A 294 -1.74 6.66 4.39
N GLN A 295 -1.45 7.91 4.01
CA GLN A 295 -2.46 8.80 3.41
C GLN A 295 -2.94 8.25 2.07
N ARG A 296 -2.02 7.74 1.22
CA ARG A 296 -2.38 7.12 -0.06
C ARG A 296 -3.20 5.82 0.10
N LEU A 297 -2.96 5.05 1.17
CA LEU A 297 -3.70 3.81 1.45
C LEU A 297 -4.92 4.02 2.34
N HIS A 298 -5.08 5.19 2.99
CA HIS A 298 -6.19 5.44 3.92
C HIS A 298 -7.58 5.37 3.26
N TRP A 299 -7.68 5.76 1.99
CA TRP A 299 -8.92 5.65 1.23
C TRP A 299 -9.31 4.18 0.96
N MET A 300 -8.34 3.25 0.96
CA MET A 300 -8.60 1.82 0.84
C MET A 300 -9.15 1.20 2.13
N GLN A 301 -9.01 1.87 3.28
CA GLN A 301 -9.46 1.39 4.58
C GLN A 301 -10.80 1.99 5.05
N ARG A 302 -11.27 3.05 4.41
CA ARG A 302 -12.60 3.58 4.71
C ARG A 302 -13.63 2.59 4.19
N GLU A 303 -14.36 1.98 5.10
CA GLU A 303 -15.66 1.41 4.83
C GLU A 303 -16.59 2.58 4.48
N ASP A 304 -16.73 2.90 3.21
CA ASP A 304 -17.92 3.58 2.72
C ASP A 304 -19.03 2.51 2.69
N VAL A 305 -19.45 2.08 3.85
CA VAL A 305 -20.77 1.47 4.00
C VAL A 305 -21.72 2.66 3.82
N GLY A 306 -22.13 2.90 2.57
CA GLY A 306 -23.23 3.80 2.30
C GLY A 306 -24.39 3.35 3.19
N GLU A 307 -25.02 4.29 3.85
CA GLU A 307 -26.25 4.01 4.60
C GLU A 307 -27.18 3.27 3.64
N THR A 308 -27.71 2.12 4.08
CA THR A 308 -28.69 1.39 3.29
C THR A 308 -29.98 2.20 3.28
N PRO A 309 -30.60 2.41 2.10
CA PRO A 309 -31.85 3.14 2.03
C PRO A 309 -32.94 2.38 2.83
N GLU A 310 -33.87 3.14 3.38
CA GLU A 310 -35.05 2.54 4.04
C GLU A 310 -35.96 1.87 3.02
N GLU A 311 -36.45 0.66 3.33
CA GLU A 311 -37.43 -0.03 2.49
C GLU A 311 -38.65 0.85 2.20
N PRO A 312 -39.20 0.91 0.97
CA PRO A 312 -38.98 -0.02 -0.16
C PRO A 312 -37.89 0.41 -1.17
N VAL A 313 -37.09 1.41 -0.90
CA VAL A 313 -36.08 1.93 -1.81
C VAL A 313 -34.87 1.00 -1.80
N LEU A 314 -34.40 0.58 -2.98
CA LEU A 314 -33.18 -0.24 -3.13
C LEU A 314 -31.96 0.58 -3.52
N LEU A 315 -32.17 1.64 -4.29
CA LEU A 315 -31.14 2.57 -4.70
C LEU A 315 -31.70 3.98 -4.75
N SER A 316 -31.01 4.94 -4.14
CA SER A 316 -31.36 6.35 -4.16
C SER A 316 -30.14 7.20 -4.41
N CYS A 317 -30.27 8.22 -5.22
CA CYS A 317 -29.28 9.27 -5.33
C CYS A 317 -29.93 10.65 -5.35
N ALA A 318 -29.26 11.62 -4.71
CA ALA A 318 -29.72 13.00 -4.63
C ALA A 318 -28.60 13.97 -4.99
N GLU A 319 -28.90 14.87 -5.93
CA GLU A 319 -28.04 15.97 -6.37
C GLU A 319 -26.62 15.51 -6.76
N VAL A 320 -26.51 14.38 -7.47
CA VAL A 320 -25.21 13.81 -7.88
C VAL A 320 -24.58 14.66 -8.97
N GLU A 321 -23.37 15.14 -8.72
CA GLU A 321 -22.54 15.86 -9.69
C GLU A 321 -21.21 15.14 -9.93
N LYS A 322 -20.71 15.24 -11.18
CA LYS A 322 -19.39 14.70 -11.57
C LYS A 322 -18.76 15.52 -12.69
N ALA A 323 -17.47 15.84 -12.53
CA ALA A 323 -16.66 16.46 -13.55
C ALA A 323 -15.33 15.72 -13.74
N PHE A 324 -14.79 15.69 -14.94
CA PHE A 324 -13.43 15.23 -15.25
C PHE A 324 -12.63 16.41 -15.80
N GLY A 325 -11.69 16.91 -15.00
CA GLY A 325 -11.01 18.17 -15.30
C GLY A 325 -12.02 19.31 -15.42
N ASP A 326 -11.99 20.05 -16.53
CA ASP A 326 -12.92 21.17 -16.78
C ASP A 326 -14.29 20.75 -17.35
N LYS A 327 -14.46 19.45 -17.65
CA LYS A 327 -15.68 18.95 -18.28
C LYS A 327 -16.64 18.36 -17.27
N ARG A 328 -17.78 19.04 -17.03
CA ARG A 328 -18.89 18.52 -16.24
C ARG A 328 -19.62 17.43 -17.02
N ILE A 329 -19.77 16.25 -16.42
CA ILE A 329 -20.42 15.08 -17.03
C ILE A 329 -21.80 14.85 -16.44
N LEU A 330 -21.98 15.03 -15.12
CA LEU A 330 -23.26 14.91 -14.42
C LEU A 330 -23.55 16.21 -13.66
N SER A 331 -24.82 16.62 -13.66
CA SER A 331 -25.25 17.89 -13.09
C SER A 331 -26.55 17.71 -12.30
N GLY A 332 -26.45 17.52 -10.97
CA GLY A 332 -27.58 17.48 -10.06
C GLY A 332 -28.57 16.33 -10.33
N ILE A 333 -28.07 15.11 -10.50
CA ILE A 333 -28.92 13.94 -10.77
C ILE A 333 -29.53 13.41 -9.50
N SER A 334 -30.87 13.23 -9.52
CA SER A 334 -31.64 12.59 -8.46
C SER A 334 -32.49 11.47 -9.04
N LEU A 335 -32.44 10.29 -8.42
CA LEU A 335 -33.12 9.07 -8.88
C LEU A 335 -33.35 8.12 -7.72
N ASP A 336 -34.55 7.54 -7.66
CA ASP A 336 -34.91 6.46 -6.74
C ASP A 336 -35.38 5.25 -7.53
N ILE A 337 -34.95 4.04 -7.08
CA ILE A 337 -35.37 2.77 -7.61
C ILE A 337 -35.99 1.95 -6.46
N LEU A 338 -37.24 1.58 -6.64
CA LEU A 338 -38.00 0.83 -5.66
C LEU A 338 -37.85 -0.69 -5.90
N ARG A 339 -38.21 -1.43 -4.87
CA ARG A 339 -38.22 -2.92 -4.96
C ARG A 339 -39.18 -3.40 -6.03
N GLY A 340 -38.68 -4.22 -6.95
CA GLY A 340 -39.43 -4.77 -8.09
C GLY A 340 -39.68 -3.79 -9.23
N GLU A 341 -39.16 -2.57 -9.18
CA GLU A 341 -39.31 -1.55 -10.21
C GLU A 341 -38.34 -1.80 -11.37
N HIS A 342 -38.83 -1.77 -12.60
CA HIS A 342 -38.05 -1.93 -13.81
C HIS A 342 -37.83 -0.55 -14.47
N VAL A 343 -36.59 -0.07 -14.40
CA VAL A 343 -36.20 1.27 -14.85
C VAL A 343 -35.32 1.18 -16.09
N LEU A 344 -35.68 1.92 -17.13
CA LEU A 344 -34.89 2.06 -18.34
C LEU A 344 -34.25 3.45 -18.41
N LEU A 345 -32.92 3.52 -18.46
CA LEU A 345 -32.19 4.76 -18.67
C LEU A 345 -31.71 4.85 -20.12
N GLN A 346 -32.32 5.75 -20.90
CA GLN A 346 -31.97 5.99 -22.28
C GLN A 346 -31.11 7.24 -22.45
N GLY A 347 -30.20 7.21 -23.43
CA GLY A 347 -29.41 8.40 -23.78
C GLY A 347 -28.36 8.13 -24.83
N LYS A 348 -27.94 9.16 -25.53
CA LYS A 348 -26.90 9.06 -26.58
C LYS A 348 -25.55 8.61 -25.96
N ASN A 349 -24.66 8.04 -26.79
CA ASN A 349 -23.31 7.75 -26.37
C ASN A 349 -22.61 9.03 -25.92
N GLY A 350 -21.87 8.96 -24.80
CA GLY A 350 -21.22 10.11 -24.18
C GLY A 350 -22.14 11.03 -23.35
N SER A 351 -23.43 10.66 -23.09
CA SER A 351 -24.33 11.45 -22.24
C SER A 351 -24.04 11.33 -20.74
N GLY A 352 -23.17 10.40 -20.31
CA GLY A 352 -22.82 10.19 -18.89
C GLY A 352 -23.45 8.95 -18.25
N LYS A 353 -24.18 8.09 -19.00
CA LYS A 353 -24.85 6.89 -18.46
C LYS A 353 -23.93 5.97 -17.67
N SER A 354 -22.83 5.55 -18.29
CA SER A 354 -21.87 4.63 -17.65
C SER A 354 -21.19 5.27 -16.45
N THR A 355 -20.91 6.58 -16.49
CA THR A 355 -20.39 7.33 -15.33
C THR A 355 -21.41 7.34 -14.18
N LEU A 356 -22.68 7.58 -14.50
CA LEU A 356 -23.75 7.52 -13.50
C LEU A 356 -23.86 6.13 -12.89
N LEU A 357 -23.90 5.07 -13.71
CA LEU A 357 -23.95 3.69 -13.21
C LEU A 357 -22.79 3.38 -12.27
N ARG A 358 -21.57 3.77 -12.64
CA ARG A 358 -20.38 3.56 -11.79
C ARG A 358 -20.52 4.26 -10.45
N ILE A 359 -21.05 5.48 -10.43
CA ILE A 359 -21.31 6.22 -9.17
C ILE A 359 -22.40 5.54 -8.35
N LEU A 360 -23.50 5.12 -8.97
CA LEU A 360 -24.61 4.44 -8.29
C LEU A 360 -24.16 3.10 -7.69
N LEU A 361 -23.27 2.37 -8.39
CA LEU A 361 -22.67 1.14 -7.93
C LEU A 361 -21.54 1.36 -6.90
N GLY A 362 -21.09 2.62 -6.72
CA GLY A 362 -19.99 2.99 -5.83
C GLY A 362 -18.61 2.63 -6.36
N LEU A 363 -18.52 2.39 -7.65
CA LEU A 363 -17.25 2.15 -8.36
C LEU A 363 -16.50 3.46 -8.60
N GLU A 364 -17.24 4.57 -8.69
CA GLU A 364 -16.69 5.92 -8.84
C GLU A 364 -17.32 6.86 -7.80
N ARG A 365 -16.58 7.88 -7.36
CA ARG A 365 -17.07 8.89 -6.42
C ARG A 365 -17.76 10.03 -7.16
N ALA A 366 -18.93 10.45 -6.66
CA ALA A 366 -19.50 11.73 -6.99
C ALA A 366 -18.63 12.87 -6.42
N ASP A 367 -18.59 14.00 -7.12
CA ASP A 367 -17.94 15.22 -6.62
C ASP A 367 -18.86 15.95 -5.62
N ALA A 368 -20.19 15.83 -5.80
CA ALA A 368 -21.22 16.28 -4.88
C ALA A 368 -22.44 15.36 -4.93
N GLY A 369 -23.30 15.42 -3.92
CA GLY A 369 -24.50 14.59 -3.79
C GLY A 369 -24.31 13.39 -2.88
N ILE A 370 -25.38 12.62 -2.69
CA ILE A 370 -25.44 11.43 -1.81
C ILE A 370 -25.98 10.27 -2.64
N VAL A 371 -25.39 9.08 -2.44
CA VAL A 371 -25.88 7.82 -3.03
C VAL A 371 -26.07 6.80 -1.92
N LEU A 372 -27.28 6.24 -1.85
CA LEU A 372 -27.67 5.15 -0.95
C LEU A 372 -27.99 3.93 -1.80
N ARG A 373 -27.51 2.75 -1.41
CA ARG A 373 -27.74 1.51 -2.17
C ARG A 373 -27.90 0.31 -1.25
N CYS A 374 -28.70 -0.66 -1.69
CA CYS A 374 -28.79 -1.97 -1.03
C CYS A 374 -27.45 -2.74 -1.21
N SER A 375 -27.17 -3.64 -0.26
CA SER A 375 -25.97 -4.51 -0.30
C SER A 375 -26.10 -5.68 -1.28
N ASP A 376 -27.34 -6.08 -1.63
CA ASP A 376 -27.65 -7.21 -2.48
C ASP A 376 -28.00 -6.75 -3.89
N LEU A 377 -26.96 -6.48 -4.68
CA LEU A 377 -27.06 -6.06 -6.08
C LEU A 377 -26.18 -6.92 -6.97
N ALA A 378 -26.57 -7.04 -8.23
CA ALA A 378 -25.77 -7.65 -9.30
C ALA A 378 -25.69 -6.70 -10.48
N TYR A 379 -24.53 -6.66 -11.14
CA TYR A 379 -24.35 -5.74 -12.27
C TYR A 379 -23.45 -6.32 -13.36
N ALA A 380 -23.73 -5.91 -14.60
CA ALA A 380 -22.86 -6.14 -15.75
C ALA A 380 -22.57 -4.82 -16.44
N LEU A 381 -21.33 -4.35 -16.33
CA LEU A 381 -20.79 -3.19 -17.02
C LEU A 381 -20.06 -3.60 -18.30
N GLN A 382 -19.73 -2.59 -19.13
CA GLN A 382 -19.01 -2.81 -20.38
C GLN A 382 -17.50 -2.90 -20.11
N GLU A 383 -17.01 -4.05 -19.60
CA GLU A 383 -15.59 -4.31 -19.35
C GLU A 383 -15.16 -5.65 -19.96
N GLU A 384 -13.91 -5.69 -20.46
CA GLU A 384 -13.28 -6.92 -20.93
C GLU A 384 -12.53 -7.61 -19.78
N ALA A 385 -12.79 -8.90 -19.58
CA ALA A 385 -12.05 -9.65 -18.57
C ALA A 385 -10.70 -10.12 -19.10
N GLN A 386 -9.67 -9.79 -18.38
CA GLN A 386 -8.30 -10.30 -18.61
C GLN A 386 -7.98 -11.36 -17.55
N THR A 387 -8.47 -12.58 -17.75
CA THR A 387 -8.14 -13.73 -16.91
C THR A 387 -7.63 -14.89 -17.76
N THR A 388 -6.70 -15.65 -17.22
CA THR A 388 -6.17 -16.88 -17.85
C THR A 388 -7.01 -18.12 -17.51
N LEU A 389 -8.00 -17.98 -16.61
CA LEU A 389 -8.89 -19.08 -16.23
C LEU A 389 -9.81 -19.45 -17.38
N THR A 390 -10.11 -20.75 -17.50
CA THR A 390 -11.09 -21.26 -18.45
C THR A 390 -12.51 -20.92 -18.00
N VAL A 391 -13.45 -20.93 -18.94
CA VAL A 391 -14.89 -20.73 -18.64
C VAL A 391 -15.38 -21.75 -17.62
N GLY A 392 -14.92 -23.01 -17.72
CA GLY A 392 -15.27 -24.08 -16.77
C GLY A 392 -14.74 -23.82 -15.36
N GLU A 393 -13.45 -23.44 -15.23
CA GLU A 393 -12.87 -23.10 -13.93
C GLU A 393 -13.57 -21.90 -13.27
N LEU A 394 -13.91 -20.88 -14.06
CA LEU A 394 -14.68 -19.74 -13.57
C LEU A 394 -16.09 -20.13 -13.14
N THR A 395 -16.76 -20.99 -13.91
CA THR A 395 -18.08 -21.51 -13.55
C THR A 395 -18.04 -22.24 -12.22
N GLU A 396 -17.05 -23.14 -12.01
CA GLU A 396 -16.87 -23.86 -10.75
C GLU A 396 -16.57 -22.93 -9.57
N GLN A 397 -15.85 -21.84 -9.79
CA GLN A 397 -15.60 -20.82 -8.75
C GLN A 397 -16.88 -20.03 -8.43
N LEU A 398 -17.64 -19.64 -9.45
CA LEU A 398 -18.90 -18.92 -9.27
C LEU A 398 -19.93 -19.74 -8.50
N GLU A 399 -20.04 -21.04 -8.75
CA GLU A 399 -20.93 -21.96 -8.01
C GLU A 399 -20.65 -22.01 -6.51
N LYS A 400 -19.40 -21.76 -6.10
CA LYS A 400 -18.99 -21.72 -4.69
C LYS A 400 -19.27 -20.36 -4.04
N THR A 401 -19.71 -19.36 -4.83
CA THR A 401 -19.97 -18.01 -4.35
C THR A 401 -21.33 -17.93 -3.64
N PRO A 402 -21.42 -17.34 -2.44
CA PRO A 402 -22.69 -17.16 -1.75
C PRO A 402 -23.71 -16.37 -2.59
N GLY A 403 -24.94 -16.85 -2.66
CA GLY A 403 -26.01 -16.22 -3.44
C GLY A 403 -26.05 -16.60 -4.92
N MET A 404 -25.16 -17.49 -5.40
CA MET A 404 -25.19 -18.01 -6.76
C MET A 404 -26.13 -19.22 -6.87
N ASP A 405 -27.07 -19.19 -7.81
CA ASP A 405 -27.87 -20.37 -8.19
C ASP A 405 -27.15 -21.15 -9.30
N SER A 406 -26.49 -22.26 -8.91
CA SER A 406 -25.73 -23.09 -9.85
C SER A 406 -26.62 -23.66 -10.98
N ASN A 407 -27.90 -23.99 -10.70
CA ASN A 407 -28.83 -24.47 -11.75
C ASN A 407 -29.19 -23.35 -12.72
N ALA A 408 -29.39 -22.12 -12.22
CA ALA A 408 -29.65 -20.98 -13.08
C ALA A 408 -28.41 -20.65 -13.91
N LEU A 409 -27.19 -20.70 -13.32
CA LEU A 409 -25.94 -20.48 -14.05
C LEU A 409 -25.80 -21.43 -15.24
N HIS A 410 -25.98 -22.72 -15.02
CA HIS A 410 -25.93 -23.71 -16.11
C HIS A 410 -27.01 -23.48 -17.18
N ARG A 411 -28.25 -23.16 -16.77
CA ARG A 411 -29.32 -22.80 -17.73
C ARG A 411 -28.94 -21.60 -18.59
N HIS A 412 -28.35 -20.56 -17.96
CA HIS A 412 -27.96 -19.37 -18.70
C HIS A 412 -26.75 -19.63 -19.60
N LEU A 413 -25.78 -20.46 -19.19
CA LEU A 413 -24.66 -20.87 -20.06
C LEU A 413 -25.14 -21.65 -21.29
N VAL A 414 -26.15 -22.53 -21.14
CA VAL A 414 -26.79 -23.20 -22.27
C VAL A 414 -27.58 -22.23 -23.13
N GLY A 415 -28.39 -21.35 -22.52
CA GLY A 415 -29.20 -20.35 -23.25
C GLY A 415 -28.38 -19.35 -24.04
N PHE A 416 -27.20 -18.99 -23.55
CA PHE A 416 -26.22 -18.16 -24.25
C PHE A 416 -25.24 -18.94 -25.14
N GLN A 417 -25.45 -20.26 -25.34
CA GLN A 417 -24.64 -21.10 -26.23
C GLN A 417 -23.14 -21.14 -25.90
N LEU A 418 -22.80 -21.18 -24.60
CA LEU A 418 -21.41 -21.18 -24.13
C LEU A 418 -20.86 -22.56 -23.78
N THR A 419 -21.68 -23.62 -23.87
CA THR A 419 -21.29 -24.99 -23.49
C THR A 419 -20.11 -25.53 -24.31
N GLY A 420 -19.92 -25.07 -25.55
CA GLY A 420 -18.78 -25.44 -26.39
C GLY A 420 -17.47 -24.71 -26.06
N CYS A 421 -17.48 -23.73 -25.13
CA CYS A 421 -16.33 -22.90 -24.81
C CYS A 421 -15.76 -23.18 -23.40
N MET A 422 -16.24 -24.24 -22.72
CA MET A 422 -15.88 -24.49 -21.31
C MET A 422 -14.38 -24.68 -21.06
N GLU A 423 -13.67 -25.27 -22.01
CA GLU A 423 -12.22 -25.52 -21.88
C GLU A 423 -11.35 -24.34 -22.37
N GLN A 424 -11.97 -23.29 -22.90
CA GLN A 424 -11.23 -22.13 -23.42
C GLN A 424 -11.02 -21.09 -22.32
N PRO A 425 -9.82 -20.45 -22.24
CA PRO A 425 -9.60 -19.30 -21.39
C PRO A 425 -10.56 -18.16 -21.75
N LEU A 426 -11.13 -17.48 -20.75
CA LEU A 426 -12.10 -16.40 -20.99
C LEU A 426 -11.50 -15.28 -21.86
N ALA A 427 -10.22 -14.96 -21.67
CA ALA A 427 -9.51 -13.95 -22.47
C ALA A 427 -9.37 -14.29 -23.97
N GLN A 428 -9.52 -15.57 -24.34
CA GLN A 428 -9.44 -16.02 -25.75
C GLN A 428 -10.80 -16.03 -26.45
N LEU A 429 -11.88 -15.85 -25.72
CA LEU A 429 -13.22 -15.73 -26.28
C LEU A 429 -13.39 -14.41 -27.03
N SER A 430 -14.29 -14.40 -28.03
CA SER A 430 -14.71 -13.14 -28.66
C SER A 430 -15.39 -12.22 -27.64
N GLY A 431 -15.35 -10.90 -27.83
CA GLY A 431 -16.00 -9.94 -26.92
C GLY A 431 -17.50 -10.25 -26.67
N GLY A 432 -18.21 -10.72 -27.73
CA GLY A 432 -19.60 -11.19 -27.58
C GLY A 432 -19.75 -12.42 -26.70
N GLN A 433 -18.83 -13.39 -26.80
CA GLN A 433 -18.84 -14.59 -25.95
C GLN A 433 -18.50 -14.25 -24.49
N GLN A 434 -17.52 -13.39 -24.27
CA GLN A 434 -17.20 -12.90 -22.93
C GLN A 434 -18.42 -12.23 -22.28
N LYS A 435 -19.08 -11.34 -23.02
CA LYS A 435 -20.27 -10.64 -22.56
C LYS A 435 -21.41 -11.60 -22.22
N ARG A 436 -21.65 -12.62 -23.04
CA ARG A 436 -22.63 -13.68 -22.76
C ARG A 436 -22.31 -14.42 -21.48
N PHE A 437 -21.04 -14.71 -21.22
CA PHE A 437 -20.62 -15.34 -19.95
C PHE A 437 -20.90 -14.45 -18.74
N PHE A 438 -20.56 -13.16 -18.80
CA PHE A 438 -20.86 -12.23 -17.70
C PHE A 438 -22.37 -12.08 -17.48
N LEU A 439 -23.15 -11.96 -18.53
CA LEU A 439 -24.62 -11.93 -18.41
C LEU A 439 -25.15 -13.22 -17.77
N ALA A 440 -24.65 -14.39 -18.16
CA ALA A 440 -25.04 -15.66 -17.55
C ALA A 440 -24.74 -15.68 -16.04
N ALA A 441 -23.56 -15.22 -15.65
CA ALA A 441 -23.14 -15.16 -14.25
C ALA A 441 -23.98 -14.17 -13.42
N VAL A 442 -24.22 -12.98 -13.95
CA VAL A 442 -24.99 -11.93 -13.25
C VAL A 442 -26.46 -12.31 -13.09
N LEU A 443 -27.06 -12.90 -14.13
CA LEU A 443 -28.46 -13.36 -14.11
C LEU A 443 -28.68 -14.58 -13.20
N ALA A 444 -27.64 -15.38 -12.98
CA ALA A 444 -27.68 -16.52 -12.07
C ALA A 444 -27.56 -16.12 -10.58
N LYS A 445 -27.12 -14.89 -10.31
CA LYS A 445 -27.07 -14.36 -8.95
C LYS A 445 -28.48 -13.87 -8.56
N ALA A 446 -29.07 -14.50 -7.55
CA ALA A 446 -30.33 -14.04 -6.97
C ALA A 446 -30.08 -12.72 -6.22
N SER A 447 -30.35 -11.59 -6.85
CA SER A 447 -30.15 -10.25 -6.28
C SER A 447 -31.44 -9.44 -6.26
N GLN A 448 -31.52 -8.50 -5.31
CA GLN A 448 -32.68 -7.60 -5.19
C GLN A 448 -32.70 -6.54 -6.29
N LEU A 449 -31.51 -6.11 -6.75
CA LEU A 449 -31.35 -5.12 -7.82
C LEU A 449 -30.35 -5.62 -8.87
N LEU A 450 -30.77 -5.59 -10.13
CA LEU A 450 -29.96 -5.93 -11.29
C LEU A 450 -29.65 -4.66 -12.08
N VAL A 451 -28.35 -4.40 -12.35
CA VAL A 451 -27.91 -3.23 -13.12
C VAL A 451 -27.19 -3.68 -14.39
N LEU A 452 -27.65 -3.24 -15.55
CA LEU A 452 -27.09 -3.64 -16.85
C LEU A 452 -26.73 -2.41 -17.69
N ASP A 453 -25.48 -2.34 -18.17
CA ASP A 453 -25.00 -1.31 -19.09
C ASP A 453 -24.90 -1.84 -20.52
N GLU A 454 -25.73 -1.29 -21.42
CA GLU A 454 -25.79 -1.65 -22.86
C GLU A 454 -25.79 -3.17 -23.08
N PRO A 455 -26.73 -3.94 -22.43
CA PRO A 455 -26.64 -5.40 -22.40
C PRO A 455 -26.79 -6.07 -23.77
N THR A 456 -27.42 -5.42 -24.74
CA THR A 456 -27.64 -5.96 -26.08
C THR A 456 -26.48 -5.73 -27.05
N ASN A 457 -25.53 -4.85 -26.74
CA ASN A 457 -24.39 -4.59 -27.62
C ASN A 457 -23.50 -5.83 -27.77
N HIS A 458 -23.04 -6.10 -28.98
CA HIS A 458 -22.20 -7.25 -29.33
C HIS A 458 -22.86 -8.63 -29.11
N LEU A 459 -24.18 -8.69 -28.93
CA LEU A 459 -24.93 -9.93 -28.90
C LEU A 459 -25.57 -10.23 -30.27
N ASP A 460 -25.63 -11.52 -30.61
CA ASP A 460 -26.41 -12.00 -31.75
C ASP A 460 -27.92 -12.00 -31.40
N ARG A 461 -28.75 -12.16 -32.45
CA ARG A 461 -30.20 -12.10 -32.30
C ARG A 461 -30.76 -13.15 -31.34
N GLU A 462 -30.18 -14.34 -31.32
CA GLU A 462 -30.63 -15.44 -30.46
C GLU A 462 -30.33 -15.13 -29.00
N SER A 463 -29.13 -14.62 -28.71
CA SER A 463 -28.75 -14.18 -27.36
C SER A 463 -29.58 -12.99 -26.86
N VAL A 464 -29.93 -12.03 -27.75
CA VAL A 464 -30.84 -10.93 -27.41
C VAL A 464 -32.25 -11.45 -27.10
N ALA A 465 -32.77 -12.39 -27.91
CA ALA A 465 -34.07 -12.98 -27.65
C ALA A 465 -34.12 -13.75 -26.32
N TYR A 466 -33.09 -14.54 -26.05
CA TYR A 466 -32.93 -15.24 -24.77
C TYR A 466 -32.85 -14.28 -23.59
N LEU A 467 -31.99 -13.25 -23.66
CA LEU A 467 -31.87 -12.22 -22.64
C LEU A 467 -33.22 -11.52 -22.38
N THR A 468 -33.93 -11.16 -23.42
CA THR A 468 -35.26 -10.51 -23.32
C THR A 468 -36.24 -11.41 -22.59
N GLN A 469 -36.27 -12.69 -22.92
CA GLN A 469 -37.12 -13.64 -22.22
C GLN A 469 -36.78 -13.75 -20.71
N VAL A 470 -35.50 -13.85 -20.36
CA VAL A 470 -35.05 -13.94 -18.97
C VAL A 470 -35.39 -12.67 -18.19
N LEU A 471 -35.25 -11.49 -18.79
CA LEU A 471 -35.55 -10.21 -18.14
C LEU A 471 -37.05 -9.95 -17.99
N GLN A 472 -37.92 -10.51 -18.88
CA GLN A 472 -39.37 -10.41 -18.71
C GLN A 472 -39.87 -11.10 -17.43
N ASP A 473 -39.21 -12.17 -17.03
CA ASP A 473 -39.58 -12.97 -15.87
C ASP A 473 -38.71 -12.64 -14.65
N TYR A 474 -37.91 -11.58 -14.70
CA TYR A 474 -37.02 -11.21 -13.61
C TYR A 474 -37.80 -10.64 -12.42
N PRO A 475 -37.73 -11.26 -11.22
CA PRO A 475 -38.60 -10.90 -10.09
C PRO A 475 -38.07 -9.69 -9.28
N GLY A 476 -36.81 -9.33 -9.42
CA GLY A 476 -36.15 -8.21 -8.72
C GLY A 476 -36.34 -6.88 -9.43
N ALA A 477 -35.87 -5.81 -8.78
CA ALA A 477 -35.76 -4.53 -9.45
C ALA A 477 -34.64 -4.57 -10.50
N MET A 478 -34.78 -3.77 -11.58
CA MET A 478 -33.71 -3.65 -12.56
C MET A 478 -33.53 -2.22 -13.06
N LEU A 479 -32.25 -1.84 -13.30
CA LEU A 479 -31.86 -0.63 -13.99
C LEU A 479 -31.10 -1.02 -15.24
N VAL A 480 -31.66 -0.74 -16.40
CA VAL A 480 -31.03 -1.04 -17.68
C VAL A 480 -30.69 0.26 -18.40
N CYS A 481 -29.43 0.42 -18.77
CA CYS A 481 -28.97 1.54 -19.59
C CYS A 481 -28.81 1.12 -21.04
N THR A 482 -29.36 1.90 -21.98
CA THR A 482 -29.20 1.66 -23.42
C THR A 482 -29.33 2.97 -24.21
N HIS A 483 -28.79 2.96 -25.43
CA HIS A 483 -28.95 4.06 -26.38
C HIS A 483 -30.15 3.85 -27.33
N THR A 484 -30.75 2.65 -27.36
CA THR A 484 -31.91 2.29 -28.20
C THR A 484 -33.13 2.00 -27.33
N ALA A 485 -34.30 2.22 -27.87
CA ALA A 485 -35.53 1.86 -27.17
C ALA A 485 -35.67 0.32 -27.16
N TRP A 486 -35.80 -0.26 -25.93
CA TRP A 486 -36.04 -1.67 -25.78
C TRP A 486 -37.53 -1.93 -25.49
N THR A 487 -38.30 -1.92 -26.56
CA THR A 487 -39.78 -2.03 -26.54
C THR A 487 -40.31 -3.43 -26.26
N ALA A 488 -39.44 -4.45 -26.30
CA ALA A 488 -39.81 -5.84 -26.05
C ALA A 488 -40.04 -6.12 -24.55
N LEU A 489 -39.60 -5.24 -23.65
CA LEU A 489 -39.78 -5.32 -22.21
C LEU A 489 -40.79 -4.27 -21.73
N ARG A 490 -41.45 -4.55 -20.62
CA ARG A 490 -42.29 -3.55 -19.92
C ARG A 490 -41.43 -2.81 -18.89
N TRP A 491 -41.52 -1.50 -18.89
CA TRP A 491 -40.79 -0.62 -18.01
C TRP A 491 -41.79 0.15 -17.14
N ASP A 492 -41.53 0.20 -15.84
CA ASP A 492 -42.32 1.03 -14.93
C ASP A 492 -41.94 2.49 -15.04
N LYS A 493 -40.64 2.76 -15.36
CA LYS A 493 -40.09 4.10 -15.49
C LYS A 493 -39.11 4.17 -16.66
N ILE A 494 -39.25 5.19 -17.48
CA ILE A 494 -38.33 5.47 -18.57
C ILE A 494 -37.69 6.84 -18.33
N LEU A 495 -36.37 6.83 -18.20
CA LEU A 495 -35.58 8.05 -17.94
C LEU A 495 -34.74 8.38 -19.15
N HIS A 496 -34.69 9.66 -19.50
CA HIS A 496 -33.88 10.16 -20.61
C HIS A 496 -32.71 10.98 -20.11
N MET A 497 -31.50 10.57 -20.45
CA MET A 497 -30.28 11.29 -20.10
C MET A 497 -29.79 12.15 -21.28
N ARG A 498 -29.74 13.47 -21.06
CA ARG A 498 -29.28 14.47 -22.04
C ARG A 498 -28.35 15.47 -21.36
N GLY A 499 -27.10 15.57 -21.83
CA GLY A 499 -26.17 16.60 -21.33
C GLY A 499 -25.88 16.53 -19.84
N GLY A 500 -25.87 15.33 -19.25
CA GLY A 500 -25.59 15.14 -17.84
C GLY A 500 -26.77 15.36 -16.88
N VAL A 501 -27.99 15.49 -17.39
CA VAL A 501 -29.23 15.63 -16.62
C VAL A 501 -30.22 14.53 -17.01
N ILE A 502 -31.03 14.08 -16.05
CA ILE A 502 -32.11 13.10 -16.27
C ILE A 502 -33.45 13.80 -16.32
N GLY A 503 -34.30 13.44 -17.29
CA GLY A 503 -35.70 13.78 -17.37
C GLY A 503 -36.57 12.54 -17.44
N GLU A 504 -37.73 12.54 -16.81
CA GLU A 504 -38.77 11.53 -16.99
C GLU A 504 -39.63 11.89 -18.24
N GLU A 505 -40.05 10.85 -18.98
CA GLU A 505 -41.04 11.01 -20.05
C GLU A 505 -42.45 10.93 -19.51
#